data_fdd356a9d48355432554c4ea27493565
#
_entry.id   fdd356a9d48355432554c4ea27493565
#
_cell.length_a   1.000
_cell.length_b   1.000
_cell.length_c   1.000
_cell.angle_alpha   90.00
_cell.angle_beta   90.00
_cell.angle_gamma   90.00
#
_symmetry.space_group_name_H-M   'P 1'
#
loop_
_entity.id
_entity.type
_entity.pdbx_description
1 polymer ?
#
loop_
_entity_poly.entity_id
_entity_poly.type
_entity_poly.pdbx_seq_one_letter_code
_entity_poly.pdbx_strand_id
1 'polypeptide(L)'
;MQRKILGLDPGFAILGFGAIICQKNQANLYDDSVKLLDFGVITTPAKTPIEKRLCTLYDDLHTVVEQFQPDLVAIEKFFFYRMSNTILVAQARGIILLVLGQHDLPIVELAPSQVKLALAGYG
;
A
#
# COMPACT_ATOMS: atom_id res chain seq x y z
N MET A 1 21.01 8.64 1.12
CA MET A 1 20.42 7.30 1.09
C MET A 1 18.98 7.39 0.63
N GLN A 2 18.64 6.68 -0.42
CA GLN A 2 17.28 6.63 -0.96
C GLN A 2 16.48 5.51 -0.33
N ARG A 3 15.22 5.78 0.00
CA ARG A 3 14.26 4.74 0.41
C ARG A 3 13.02 4.84 -0.46
N LYS A 4 12.60 3.72 -0.98
CA LYS A 4 11.35 3.60 -1.74
C LYS A 4 10.28 3.07 -0.80
N ILE A 5 9.20 3.80 -0.69
CA ILE A 5 8.08 3.43 0.19
C ILE A 5 6.85 3.24 -0.65
N LEU A 6 6.20 2.09 -0.47
CA LEU A 6 4.89 1.81 -1.09
C LEU A 6 3.81 2.01 -0.03
N GLY A 7 2.94 2.99 -0.27
CA GLY A 7 1.78 3.21 0.58
C GLY A 7 0.57 2.47 0.03
N LEU A 8 -0.14 1.75 0.89
CA LEU A 8 -1.35 1.02 0.53
C LEU A 8 -2.53 1.60 1.28
N ASP A 9 -3.57 2.00 0.54
CA ASP A 9 -4.83 2.48 1.07
C ASP A 9 -5.94 1.56 0.58
N PRO A 10 -6.22 0.48 1.33
CA PRO A 10 -7.20 -0.49 0.89
C PRO A 10 -8.63 0.03 1.04
N GLY A 11 -9.42 -0.15 -0.02
CA GLY A 11 -10.87 0.05 0.00
C GLY A 11 -11.57 -1.29 -0.20
N PHE A 12 -12.89 -1.29 -0.17
CA PHE A 12 -13.66 -2.53 -0.23
C PHE A 12 -13.47 -3.27 -1.56
N ALA A 13 -13.56 -2.57 -2.69
CA ALA A 13 -13.38 -3.16 -4.01
C ALA A 13 -12.12 -2.63 -4.72
N ILE A 14 -11.38 -1.76 -4.07
CA ILE A 14 -10.28 -1.03 -4.67
C ILE A 14 -9.14 -0.95 -3.65
N LEU A 15 -7.93 -1.26 -4.11
CA LEU A 15 -6.71 -1.02 -3.34
C LEU A 15 -5.97 0.14 -3.99
N GLY A 16 -5.94 1.28 -3.31
CA GLY A 16 -5.14 2.42 -3.74
C GLY A 16 -3.68 2.23 -3.36
N PHE A 17 -2.78 2.68 -4.19
CA PHE A 17 -1.36 2.64 -3.88
C PHE A 17 -0.64 3.89 -4.34
N GLY A 18 0.39 4.25 -3.62
CA GLY A 18 1.31 5.32 -3.99
C GLY A 18 2.73 4.90 -3.70
N ALA A 19 3.61 5.12 -4.66
CA ALA A 19 5.03 4.84 -4.52
C ALA A 19 5.80 6.15 -4.41
N ILE A 20 6.59 6.29 -3.36
CA ILE A 20 7.39 7.49 -3.12
C ILE A 20 8.85 7.12 -2.90
N ILE A 21 9.72 8.04 -3.24
CA ILE A 21 11.14 7.99 -2.87
C ILE A 21 11.40 9.05 -1.83
N CYS A 22 11.96 8.61 -0.71
CA CYS A 22 12.48 9.50 0.32
C CYS A 22 13.99 9.56 0.19
N GLN A 23 14.55 10.75 0.06
CA GLN A 23 15.98 10.95 0.01
C GLN A 23 16.38 11.87 1.14
N LYS A 24 17.21 11.34 2.04
CA LYS A 24 17.71 12.12 3.15
C LYS A 24 18.92 12.92 2.71
N ASN A 25 18.84 14.25 2.87
CA ASN A 25 19.95 15.13 2.56
C ASN A 25 20.91 15.16 3.76
N GLN A 26 22.11 14.65 3.57
CA GLN A 26 23.12 14.61 4.64
C GLN A 26 23.64 16.00 5.03
N ALA A 27 23.55 16.98 4.10
CA ALA A 27 24.01 18.34 4.37
C ALA A 27 23.03 19.15 5.21
N ASN A 28 21.75 18.76 5.23
CA ASN A 28 20.72 19.44 6.03
C ASN A 28 19.75 18.41 6.58
N LEU A 29 19.80 18.18 7.89
CA LEU A 29 18.97 17.17 8.56
C LEU A 29 17.47 17.46 8.50
N TYR A 30 17.10 18.69 8.16
CA TYR A 30 15.69 19.13 8.09
C TYR A 30 15.13 19.15 6.67
N ASP A 31 15.97 18.87 5.69
CA ASP A 31 15.58 18.94 4.28
C ASP A 31 15.53 17.54 3.67
N ASP A 32 14.48 16.82 4.05
CA ASP A 32 14.18 15.52 3.44
C ASP A 32 13.40 15.77 2.15
N SER A 33 13.98 15.41 1.02
CA SER A 33 13.24 15.47 -0.24
C SER A 33 12.42 14.19 -0.43
N VAL A 34 11.14 14.37 -0.74
CA VAL A 34 10.22 13.29 -1.05
C VAL A 34 9.67 13.50 -2.44
N LYS A 35 9.69 12.45 -3.23
CA LYS A 35 9.21 12.50 -4.59
C LYS A 35 8.16 11.40 -4.81
N LEU A 36 6.99 11.78 -5.32
CA LEU A 36 5.99 10.83 -5.76
C LEU A 36 6.46 10.21 -7.08
N LEU A 37 6.61 8.89 -7.12
CA LEU A 37 6.98 8.17 -8.34
C LEU A 37 5.76 7.84 -9.18
N ASP A 38 4.73 7.31 -8.53
CA ASP A 38 3.51 6.89 -9.21
C ASP A 38 2.43 6.63 -8.18
N PHE A 39 1.20 6.57 -8.65
CA PHE A 39 0.05 6.15 -7.85
C PHE A 39 -0.96 5.48 -8.77
N GLY A 40 -1.81 4.66 -8.20
CA GLY A 40 -2.81 3.96 -8.96
C GLY A 40 -3.79 3.20 -8.08
N VAL A 41 -4.62 2.42 -8.73
CA VAL A 41 -5.61 1.60 -8.03
C VAL A 41 -5.64 0.20 -8.61
N ILE A 42 -5.87 -0.78 -7.74
CA ILE A 42 -6.20 -2.15 -8.11
C ILE A 42 -7.70 -2.31 -7.87
N THR A 43 -8.43 -2.60 -8.93
CA THR A 43 -9.89 -2.72 -8.87
C THR A 43 -10.30 -4.17 -9.02
N THR A 44 -11.16 -4.64 -8.10
CA THR A 44 -11.75 -5.97 -8.18
C THR A 44 -13.26 -5.83 -8.32
N PRO A 45 -13.84 -6.14 -9.49
CA PRO A 45 -15.26 -5.92 -9.73
C PRO A 45 -16.16 -6.70 -8.77
N ALA A 46 -17.17 -6.01 -8.21
CA ALA A 46 -18.02 -6.57 -7.17
C ALA A 46 -18.85 -7.77 -7.61
N LYS A 47 -19.17 -7.89 -8.90
CA LYS A 47 -19.95 -8.99 -9.44
C LYS A 47 -19.12 -10.22 -9.79
N THR A 48 -17.83 -10.15 -9.62
CA THR A 48 -16.92 -11.27 -9.86
C THR A 48 -16.89 -12.17 -8.62
N PRO A 49 -16.82 -13.51 -8.78
CA PRO A 49 -16.67 -14.42 -7.63
C PRO A 49 -15.46 -14.06 -6.80
N ILE A 50 -15.57 -14.25 -5.48
CA ILE A 50 -14.52 -13.84 -4.53
C ILE A 50 -13.17 -14.48 -4.85
N GLU A 51 -13.15 -15.74 -5.22
CA GLU A 51 -11.90 -16.44 -5.55
C GLU A 51 -11.17 -15.80 -6.74
N LYS A 52 -11.91 -15.24 -7.68
CA LYS A 52 -11.33 -14.52 -8.82
C LYS A 52 -10.86 -13.12 -8.42
N ARG A 53 -11.62 -12.46 -7.55
CA ARG A 53 -11.22 -11.15 -7.04
C ARG A 53 -9.92 -11.23 -6.25
N LEU A 54 -9.77 -12.28 -5.44
CA LEU A 54 -8.54 -12.49 -4.68
C LEU A 54 -7.35 -12.79 -5.60
N CYS A 55 -7.57 -13.54 -6.68
CA CYS A 55 -6.53 -13.76 -7.69
C CYS A 55 -6.08 -12.45 -8.35
N THR A 56 -7.03 -11.59 -8.71
CA THR A 56 -6.72 -10.29 -9.30
C THR A 56 -5.91 -9.44 -8.33
N LEU A 57 -6.33 -9.37 -7.08
CA LEU A 57 -5.61 -8.63 -6.05
C LEU A 57 -4.18 -9.15 -5.88
N TYR A 58 -4.02 -10.46 -5.83
CA TYR A 58 -2.72 -11.12 -5.70
C TYR A 58 -1.81 -10.77 -6.87
N ASP A 59 -2.28 -10.98 -8.08
CA ASP A 59 -1.49 -10.77 -9.30
C ASP A 59 -1.10 -9.30 -9.48
N ASP A 60 -2.06 -8.41 -9.31
CA ASP A 60 -1.83 -6.99 -9.54
C ASP A 60 -0.93 -6.38 -8.46
N LEU A 61 -1.08 -6.80 -7.20
CA LEU A 61 -0.22 -6.32 -6.13
C LEU A 61 1.21 -6.83 -6.31
N HIS A 62 1.39 -8.08 -6.74
CA HIS A 62 2.71 -8.59 -7.12
C HIS A 62 3.36 -7.72 -8.20
N THR A 63 2.59 -7.37 -9.23
CA THR A 63 3.09 -6.52 -10.32
C THR A 63 3.54 -5.16 -9.79
N VAL A 64 2.75 -4.54 -8.91
CA VAL A 64 3.09 -3.25 -8.31
C VAL A 64 4.39 -3.35 -7.51
N VAL A 65 4.51 -4.39 -6.67
CA VAL A 65 5.71 -4.59 -5.84
C VAL A 65 6.94 -4.82 -6.72
N GLU A 66 6.82 -5.63 -7.75
CA GLU A 66 7.92 -5.91 -8.67
C GLU A 66 8.35 -4.68 -9.44
N GLN A 67 7.40 -3.84 -9.86
CA GLN A 67 7.69 -2.62 -10.59
C GLN A 67 8.45 -1.60 -9.74
N PHE A 68 8.00 -1.39 -8.50
CA PHE A 68 8.58 -0.34 -7.67
C PHE A 68 9.72 -0.81 -6.80
N GLN A 69 9.78 -2.09 -6.47
CA GLN A 69 10.79 -2.67 -5.58
C GLN A 69 10.96 -1.83 -4.32
N PRO A 70 9.88 -1.67 -3.52
CA PRO A 70 9.96 -0.83 -2.34
C PRO A 70 10.86 -1.44 -1.26
N ASP A 71 11.40 -0.57 -0.41
CA ASP A 71 12.16 -0.99 0.77
C ASP A 71 11.24 -1.17 1.98
N LEU A 72 10.08 -0.54 1.94
CA LEU A 72 9.14 -0.50 3.06
C LEU A 72 7.72 -0.33 2.53
N VAL A 73 6.76 -0.97 3.19
CA VAL A 73 5.34 -0.80 2.88
C VAL A 73 4.65 -0.17 4.09
N ALA A 74 3.89 0.89 3.82
CA ALA A 74 3.04 1.54 4.83
C ALA A 74 1.58 1.22 4.51
N ILE A 75 0.84 0.75 5.51
CA ILE A 75 -0.56 0.39 5.33
C ILE A 75 -1.40 1.00 6.46
N GLU A 76 -2.63 1.38 6.17
CA GLU A 76 -3.52 1.96 7.16
C GLU A 76 -3.95 0.91 8.20
N LYS A 77 -3.69 1.22 9.48
CA LYS A 77 -3.90 0.29 10.59
C LYS A 77 -5.37 -0.07 10.80
N PHE A 78 -6.26 0.92 10.70
CA PHE A 78 -7.67 0.74 11.03
C PHE A 78 -8.56 0.42 9.82
N PHE A 79 -7.97 0.18 8.67
CA PHE A 79 -8.74 -0.15 7.49
C PHE A 79 -9.73 -1.28 7.75
N PHE A 80 -9.26 -2.35 8.39
CA PHE A 80 -10.04 -3.57 8.56
C PHE A 80 -11.15 -3.44 9.60
N TYR A 81 -11.13 -2.39 10.42
CA TYR A 81 -12.13 -2.19 11.48
C TYR A 81 -13.31 -1.35 11.03
N ARG A 82 -13.23 -0.68 9.88
CA ARG A 82 -14.28 0.20 9.37
C ARG A 82 -15.21 -0.45 8.37
N MET A 83 -14.93 -1.69 8.00
CA MET A 83 -15.70 -2.38 6.97
C MET A 83 -16.84 -3.18 7.58
N SER A 84 -18.02 -3.09 6.96
CA SER A 84 -19.19 -3.85 7.39
C SER A 84 -19.10 -5.34 7.08
N ASN A 85 -18.31 -5.72 6.06
CA ASN A 85 -18.12 -7.11 5.68
C ASN A 85 -16.72 -7.58 6.12
N THR A 86 -16.67 -8.11 7.34
CA THR A 86 -15.40 -8.53 7.95
C THR A 86 -14.78 -9.76 7.27
N ILE A 87 -15.59 -10.62 6.66
CA ILE A 87 -15.08 -11.85 6.01
C ILE A 87 -14.27 -11.46 4.76
N LEU A 88 -14.86 -10.68 3.86
CA LEU A 88 -14.17 -10.24 2.64
C LEU A 88 -12.92 -9.44 2.96
N VAL A 89 -13.01 -8.55 3.94
CA VAL A 89 -11.88 -7.72 4.36
C VAL A 89 -10.75 -8.58 4.92
N ALA A 90 -11.08 -9.59 5.73
CA ALA A 90 -10.08 -10.50 6.28
C ALA A 90 -9.39 -11.31 5.17
N GLN A 91 -10.16 -11.76 4.18
CA GLN A 91 -9.59 -12.49 3.04
C GLN A 91 -8.66 -11.61 2.22
N ALA A 92 -9.06 -10.39 1.92
CA ALA A 92 -8.21 -9.43 1.21
C ALA A 92 -6.94 -9.10 1.99
N ARG A 93 -7.07 -8.91 3.31
CA ARG A 93 -5.92 -8.69 4.18
C ARG A 93 -4.92 -9.83 4.09
N GLY A 94 -5.41 -11.06 4.12
CA GLY A 94 -4.55 -12.25 4.02
C GLY A 94 -3.77 -12.26 2.71
N ILE A 95 -4.41 -11.92 1.60
CA ILE A 95 -3.73 -11.85 0.30
C ILE A 95 -2.68 -10.75 0.28
N ILE A 96 -3.01 -9.57 0.78
CA ILE A 96 -2.05 -8.45 0.85
C ILE A 96 -0.82 -8.86 1.67
N LEU A 97 -1.03 -9.40 2.86
CA LEU A 97 0.07 -9.83 3.72
C LEU A 97 0.89 -10.96 3.09
N LEU A 98 0.23 -11.87 2.39
CA LEU A 98 0.92 -12.96 1.68
C LEU A 98 1.87 -12.41 0.63
N VAL A 99 1.40 -11.49 -0.23
CA VAL A 99 2.23 -10.89 -1.27
C VAL A 99 3.42 -10.17 -0.64
N LEU A 100 3.17 -9.35 0.37
CA LEU A 100 4.25 -8.60 1.04
C LEU A 100 5.25 -9.53 1.72
N GLY A 101 4.75 -10.60 2.33
CA GLY A 101 5.61 -11.61 2.96
C GLY A 101 6.47 -12.38 1.96
N GLN A 102 5.92 -12.69 0.79
CA GLN A 102 6.68 -13.37 -0.28
C GLN A 102 7.83 -12.51 -0.81
N HIS A 103 7.73 -11.20 -0.69
CA HIS A 103 8.79 -10.27 -1.08
C HIS A 103 9.67 -9.85 0.10
N ASP A 104 9.45 -10.43 1.28
CA ASP A 104 10.20 -10.11 2.51
C ASP A 104 10.21 -8.62 2.84
N LEU A 105 9.09 -7.93 2.60
CA LEU A 105 8.99 -6.49 2.79
C LEU A 105 8.63 -6.13 4.23
N PRO A 106 9.37 -5.20 4.85
CA PRO A 106 8.96 -4.63 6.14
C PRO A 106 7.63 -3.90 6.00
N ILE A 107 6.75 -4.07 6.96
CA ILE A 107 5.41 -3.48 6.96
C ILE A 107 5.28 -2.58 8.17
N VAL A 108 4.83 -1.34 7.94
CA VAL A 108 4.49 -0.41 9.00
C VAL A 108 3.00 -0.11 8.91
N GLU A 109 2.30 -0.30 10.02
CA GLU A 109 0.89 0.04 10.12
C GLU A 109 0.77 1.46 10.68
N LEU A 110 0.03 2.31 9.97
CA LEU A 110 -0.14 3.71 10.35
C LEU A 110 -1.61 4.01 10.62
N ALA A 111 -1.86 4.93 11.57
CA ALA A 111 -3.20 5.45 11.77
C ALA A 111 -3.67 6.21 10.52
N PRO A 112 -4.98 6.28 10.23
CA PRO A 112 -5.48 6.98 9.04
C PRO A 112 -4.97 8.39 8.90
N SER A 113 -4.88 9.14 9.99
CA SER A 113 -4.35 10.50 10.00
C SER A 113 -2.89 10.56 9.57
N GLN A 114 -2.09 9.58 9.97
CA GLN A 114 -0.68 9.50 9.60
C GLN A 114 -0.49 9.15 8.13
N VAL A 115 -1.31 8.25 7.59
CA VAL A 115 -1.28 7.90 6.16
C VAL A 115 -1.67 9.11 5.33
N LYS A 116 -2.77 9.79 5.71
CA LYS A 116 -3.24 10.98 5.00
C LYS A 116 -2.20 12.09 5.04
N LEU A 117 -1.55 12.29 6.19
CA LEU A 117 -0.52 13.30 6.33
C LEU A 117 0.68 12.97 5.44
N ALA A 118 1.10 11.72 5.40
CA ALA A 118 2.21 11.28 4.58
C ALA A 118 1.93 11.43 3.09
N LEU A 119 0.69 11.14 2.65
CA LEU A 119 0.31 11.22 1.24
C LEU A 119 -0.08 12.65 0.83
N ALA A 120 -0.85 13.35 1.66
CA ALA A 120 -1.35 14.69 1.33
C ALA A 120 -0.29 15.78 1.51
N GLY A 121 0.69 15.56 2.38
CA GLY A 121 1.79 16.50 2.58
C GLY A 121 2.69 16.65 1.35
N TYR A 122 2.54 15.80 0.35
CA TYR A 122 3.36 15.78 -0.85
C TYR A 122 2.58 16.01 -2.15
N GLY A 123 1.27 16.23 -1.97
CA GLY A 123 0.37 16.45 -3.12
C GLY A 123 0.42 17.87 -3.67
#